data_80f98664703e04b59d778a58275a4828
#
_entry.id   80f98664703e04b59d778a58275a4828
#
_cell.length_a   1.000
_cell.length_b   1.000
_cell.length_c   1.000
_cell.angle_alpha   90.00
_cell.angle_beta   90.00
_cell.angle_gamma   90.00
#
_symmetry.space_group_name_H-M   'P 1'
#
loop_
_entity.id
_entity.type
_entity.pdbx_description
1 polymer ?
#
loop_
_entity_poly.entity_id
_entity_poly.type
_entity_poly.pdbx_seq_one_letter_code
_entity_poly.pdbx_strand_id
1 'polypeptide(L)'
;VSYRNRWGRMREYSTGFEGVVRTLMRRHDETDSDQMKQYYESYMREVPCQACQGRRLRPEVLAVTVGGESIADVCDMSAETSLAWMDGLQLEGSAAQIAGEVLKEIRARLGFLNDVGLNYLTLSRAAKTLSGGEAQRIRLATQIGSGLVGVMYVLDEPSIGLHQRDNERLITTLHHLRDLGNTLIVVEHDEDTIKNADWVIDIGPGAGEHGGEVIYSGP
;
A
#
# COMPACT_ATOMS: atom_id res chain seq x y z
N VAL A 1 1.67 4.90 -49.72
CA VAL A 1 2.36 6.08 -49.16
C VAL A 1 3.41 6.51 -50.15
N SER A 2 3.36 7.78 -50.57
CA SER A 2 4.37 8.38 -51.40
C SER A 2 5.09 9.49 -50.63
N TYR A 3 6.41 9.51 -50.70
CA TYR A 3 7.22 10.56 -50.05
C TYR A 3 8.46 10.89 -50.88
N ARG A 4 8.94 12.13 -50.73
CA ARG A 4 10.17 12.58 -51.35
C ARG A 4 11.34 12.36 -50.36
N ASN A 5 12.33 11.55 -50.76
CA ASN A 5 13.50 11.34 -49.92
C ASN A 5 14.43 12.58 -49.91
N ARG A 6 15.47 12.57 -49.05
CA ARG A 6 16.43 13.69 -48.92
C ARG A 6 17.20 14.06 -50.19
N TRP A 7 17.17 13.19 -51.20
CA TRP A 7 17.78 13.43 -52.51
C TRP A 7 16.76 13.84 -53.58
N GLY A 8 15.53 14.22 -53.19
CA GLY A 8 14.49 14.70 -54.08
C GLY A 8 13.77 13.64 -54.88
N ARG A 9 14.08 12.34 -54.73
CA ARG A 9 13.42 11.26 -55.49
C ARG A 9 12.11 10.85 -54.81
N MET A 10 11.04 10.76 -55.59
CA MET A 10 9.78 10.20 -55.13
C MET A 10 9.92 8.69 -54.93
N ARG A 11 9.48 8.19 -53.81
CA ARG A 11 9.32 6.76 -53.53
C ARG A 11 7.88 6.48 -53.14
N GLU A 12 7.36 5.42 -53.72
CA GLU A 12 6.03 4.89 -53.40
C GLU A 12 6.20 3.49 -52.85
N TYR A 13 5.52 3.20 -51.77
CA TYR A 13 5.38 1.84 -51.24
C TYR A 13 3.96 1.64 -50.70
N SER A 14 3.46 0.43 -50.91
CA SER A 14 2.18 0.00 -50.36
C SER A 14 2.44 -0.71 -49.07
N THR A 15 1.84 -0.23 -47.99
CA THR A 15 1.88 -0.90 -46.69
C THR A 15 0.48 -0.92 -46.13
N GLY A 16 0.13 -2.03 -45.51
CA GLY A 16 -1.12 -2.13 -44.75
C GLY A 16 -1.05 -1.24 -43.50
N PHE A 17 -2.09 -0.48 -43.24
CA PHE A 17 -2.24 0.23 -41.99
C PHE A 17 -2.65 -0.77 -40.89
N GLU A 18 -1.74 -1.05 -39.95
CA GLU A 18 -1.97 -2.01 -38.85
C GLU A 18 -2.98 -1.53 -37.80
N GLY A 19 -3.36 -0.28 -37.87
CA GLY A 19 -4.25 0.35 -36.89
C GLY A 19 -3.50 0.98 -35.71
N VAL A 20 -4.08 2.02 -35.10
CA VAL A 20 -3.44 2.81 -34.04
C VAL A 20 -3.17 1.95 -32.82
N VAL A 21 -4.14 1.13 -32.39
CA VAL A 21 -4.00 0.29 -31.18
C VAL A 21 -2.85 -0.70 -31.33
N ARG A 22 -2.78 -1.43 -32.44
CA ARG A 22 -1.69 -2.40 -32.66
C ARG A 22 -0.33 -1.72 -32.75
N THR A 23 -0.25 -0.56 -33.41
CA THR A 23 0.97 0.23 -33.51
C THR A 23 1.47 0.66 -32.13
N LEU A 24 0.57 1.16 -31.25
CA LEU A 24 0.92 1.58 -29.91
C LEU A 24 1.37 0.39 -29.05
N MET A 25 0.65 -0.72 -29.06
CA MET A 25 1.01 -1.94 -28.32
C MET A 25 2.38 -2.46 -28.78
N ARG A 26 2.61 -2.62 -30.08
CA ARG A 26 3.89 -3.09 -30.60
C ARG A 26 5.05 -2.17 -30.18
N ARG A 27 4.88 -0.85 -30.31
CA ARG A 27 5.90 0.12 -29.91
C ARG A 27 6.18 0.13 -28.42
N HIS A 28 5.16 -0.08 -27.59
CA HIS A 28 5.31 -0.24 -26.15
C HIS A 28 6.14 -1.50 -25.82
N ASP A 29 5.86 -2.62 -26.50
CA ASP A 29 6.52 -3.91 -26.25
C ASP A 29 7.97 -3.94 -26.78
N GLU A 30 8.22 -3.24 -27.92
CA GLU A 30 9.54 -3.20 -28.57
C GLU A 30 10.51 -2.16 -27.98
N THR A 31 10.04 -1.22 -27.15
CA THR A 31 10.91 -0.18 -26.60
C THR A 31 11.56 -0.60 -25.28
N ASP A 32 12.89 -0.37 -25.17
CA ASP A 32 13.64 -0.56 -23.92
C ASP A 32 13.68 0.71 -23.05
N SER A 33 13.16 1.84 -23.54
CA SER A 33 13.15 3.11 -22.84
C SER A 33 11.94 3.23 -21.91
N ASP A 34 12.15 3.34 -20.60
CA ASP A 34 11.09 3.54 -19.61
C ASP A 34 10.27 4.80 -19.88
N GLN A 35 10.91 5.88 -20.33
CA GLN A 35 10.24 7.12 -20.70
C GLN A 35 9.28 6.94 -21.90
N MET A 36 9.71 6.15 -22.90
CA MET A 36 8.85 5.84 -24.04
C MET A 36 7.73 4.87 -23.68
N LYS A 37 7.98 3.92 -22.77
CA LYS A 37 6.91 3.07 -22.21
C LYS A 37 5.83 3.92 -21.55
N GLN A 38 6.22 4.80 -20.61
CA GLN A 38 5.28 5.71 -19.95
C GLN A 38 4.50 6.58 -20.94
N TYR A 39 5.16 7.07 -22.00
CA TYR A 39 4.49 7.82 -23.06
C TYR A 39 3.40 6.99 -23.75
N TYR A 40 3.67 5.73 -24.11
CA TYR A 40 2.65 4.87 -24.73
C TYR A 40 1.56 4.48 -23.72
N GLU A 41 1.92 4.21 -22.46
CA GLU A 41 0.98 3.91 -21.38
C GLU A 41 0.00 5.04 -21.11
N SER A 42 0.38 6.32 -21.36
CA SER A 42 -0.52 7.46 -21.23
C SER A 42 -1.75 7.39 -22.15
N TYR A 43 -1.68 6.60 -23.23
CA TYR A 43 -2.81 6.31 -24.14
C TYR A 43 -3.55 5.02 -23.79
N MET A 44 -3.13 4.30 -22.77
CA MET A 44 -3.70 3.03 -22.32
C MET A 44 -4.44 3.23 -21.00
N ARG A 45 -5.40 2.37 -20.75
CA ARG A 45 -6.03 2.26 -19.43
C ARG A 45 -6.04 0.82 -19.01
N GLU A 46 -5.89 0.59 -17.70
CA GLU A 46 -6.08 -0.72 -17.14
C GLU A 46 -7.55 -1.11 -17.20
N VAL A 47 -7.80 -2.31 -17.67
CA VAL A 47 -9.13 -2.91 -17.67
C VAL A 47 -9.06 -4.27 -16.97
N PRO A 48 -10.12 -4.68 -16.26
CA PRO A 48 -10.16 -6.00 -15.67
C PRO A 48 -9.99 -7.08 -16.76
N CYS A 49 -9.18 -8.09 -16.47
CA CYS A 49 -9.04 -9.25 -17.34
C CYS A 49 -10.40 -9.93 -17.55
N GLN A 50 -10.80 -10.17 -18.82
CA GLN A 50 -12.09 -10.80 -19.12
C GLN A 50 -12.21 -12.22 -18.58
N ALA A 51 -11.10 -12.97 -18.48
CA ALA A 51 -11.11 -14.34 -17.99
C ALA A 51 -11.26 -14.43 -16.46
N CYS A 52 -10.55 -13.57 -15.69
CA CYS A 52 -10.59 -13.62 -14.23
C CYS A 52 -11.34 -12.44 -13.61
N GLN A 53 -11.81 -11.47 -14.42
CA GLN A 53 -12.56 -10.28 -13.98
C GLN A 53 -11.86 -9.50 -12.85
N GLY A 54 -10.52 -9.44 -12.89
CA GLY A 54 -9.71 -8.78 -11.88
C GLY A 54 -9.30 -9.66 -10.68
N ARG A 55 -9.86 -10.86 -10.52
CA ARG A 55 -9.56 -11.75 -9.39
C ARG A 55 -8.15 -12.37 -9.42
N ARG A 56 -7.40 -12.28 -10.54
CA ARG A 56 -6.01 -12.71 -10.72
C ARG A 56 -5.76 -14.21 -10.54
N LEU A 57 -6.77 -15.01 -10.27
CA LEU A 57 -6.72 -16.44 -10.00
C LEU A 57 -7.57 -17.21 -11.01
N ARG A 58 -7.24 -18.50 -11.19
CA ARG A 58 -8.02 -19.42 -12.02
C ARG A 58 -9.32 -19.82 -11.32
N PRO A 59 -10.39 -20.13 -12.06
CA PRO A 59 -11.67 -20.54 -11.48
C PRO A 59 -11.56 -21.75 -10.53
N GLU A 60 -10.66 -22.69 -10.83
CA GLU A 60 -10.45 -23.87 -9.99
C GLU A 60 -9.90 -23.52 -8.61
N VAL A 61 -9.04 -22.50 -8.52
CA VAL A 61 -8.50 -22.00 -7.24
C VAL A 61 -9.58 -21.27 -6.47
N LEU A 62 -10.45 -20.53 -7.16
CA LEU A 62 -11.57 -19.81 -6.54
C LEU A 62 -12.70 -20.74 -6.06
N ALA A 63 -12.74 -21.97 -6.55
CA ALA A 63 -13.68 -22.98 -6.08
C ALA A 63 -13.31 -23.56 -4.70
N VAL A 64 -12.06 -23.33 -4.23
CA VAL A 64 -11.65 -23.70 -2.87
C VAL A 64 -12.13 -22.62 -1.90
N THR A 65 -12.95 -23.02 -0.93
CA THR A 65 -13.55 -22.11 0.04
C THR A 65 -13.25 -22.54 1.48
N VAL A 66 -13.17 -21.56 2.37
CA VAL A 66 -13.10 -21.72 3.82
C VAL A 66 -14.21 -20.88 4.43
N GLY A 67 -15.07 -21.51 5.25
CA GLY A 67 -16.23 -20.81 5.81
C GLY A 67 -17.18 -20.21 4.74
N GLY A 68 -17.23 -20.82 3.55
CA GLY A 68 -18.08 -20.39 2.43
C GLY A 68 -17.44 -19.36 1.50
N GLU A 69 -16.29 -18.75 1.87
CA GLU A 69 -15.62 -17.68 1.11
C GLU A 69 -14.38 -18.21 0.39
N SER A 70 -14.14 -17.75 -0.84
CA SER A 70 -12.88 -17.98 -1.56
C SER A 70 -11.81 -16.99 -1.11
N ILE A 71 -10.55 -17.27 -1.46
CA ILE A 71 -9.45 -16.33 -1.17
C ILE A 71 -9.68 -14.96 -1.81
N ALA A 72 -10.31 -14.86 -2.98
CA ALA A 72 -10.60 -13.59 -3.61
C ALA A 72 -11.69 -12.83 -2.86
N ASP A 73 -12.74 -13.52 -2.40
CA ASP A 73 -13.81 -12.90 -1.63
C ASP A 73 -13.27 -12.34 -0.31
N VAL A 74 -12.42 -13.09 0.40
CA VAL A 74 -11.74 -12.60 1.62
C VAL A 74 -10.82 -11.42 1.33
N CYS A 75 -10.06 -11.45 0.22
CA CYS A 75 -9.20 -10.32 -0.16
C CYS A 75 -9.99 -9.06 -0.54
N ASP A 76 -11.23 -9.20 -0.98
CA ASP A 76 -12.12 -8.09 -1.33
C ASP A 76 -12.85 -7.49 -0.10
N MET A 77 -12.84 -8.18 1.03
CA MET A 77 -13.31 -7.64 2.30
C MET A 77 -12.36 -6.54 2.80
N SER A 78 -12.89 -5.56 3.52
CA SER A 78 -12.07 -4.63 4.29
C SER A 78 -11.31 -5.36 5.41
N ALA A 79 -10.21 -4.80 5.91
CA ALA A 79 -9.46 -5.41 7.01
C ALA A 79 -10.35 -5.68 8.24
N GLU A 80 -11.25 -4.75 8.57
CA GLU A 80 -12.23 -4.90 9.65
C GLU A 80 -13.21 -6.06 9.38
N THR A 81 -13.77 -6.13 8.17
CA THR A 81 -14.72 -7.19 7.79
C THR A 81 -14.02 -8.55 7.76
N SER A 82 -12.78 -8.62 7.27
CA SER A 82 -11.98 -9.85 7.25
C SER A 82 -11.73 -10.38 8.67
N LEU A 83 -11.41 -9.50 9.63
CA LEU A 83 -11.25 -9.88 11.04
C LEU A 83 -12.55 -10.45 11.61
N ALA A 84 -13.67 -9.73 11.44
CA ALA A 84 -14.97 -10.18 11.93
C ALA A 84 -15.36 -11.54 11.33
N TRP A 85 -15.08 -11.75 10.04
CA TRP A 85 -15.30 -13.03 9.37
C TRP A 85 -14.44 -14.14 9.97
N MET A 86 -13.14 -13.87 10.20
CA MET A 86 -12.23 -14.86 10.80
C MET A 86 -12.62 -15.22 12.24
N ASP A 87 -13.16 -14.28 13.00
CA ASP A 87 -13.63 -14.54 14.36
C ASP A 87 -14.89 -15.39 14.39
N GLY A 88 -15.70 -15.32 13.34
CA GLY A 88 -16.88 -16.15 13.15
C GLY A 88 -16.60 -17.55 12.59
N LEU A 89 -15.36 -17.87 12.17
CA LEU A 89 -15.02 -19.15 11.57
C LEU A 89 -15.15 -20.30 12.58
N GLN A 90 -15.98 -21.28 12.24
CA GLN A 90 -16.11 -22.53 12.98
C GLN A 90 -15.36 -23.62 12.20
N LEU A 91 -14.15 -23.94 12.67
CA LEU A 91 -13.31 -24.99 12.09
C LEU A 91 -13.19 -26.14 13.09
N GLU A 92 -13.30 -27.38 12.61
CA GLU A 92 -13.26 -28.58 13.45
C GLU A 92 -12.16 -29.55 13.00
N GLY A 93 -11.75 -30.46 13.91
CA GLY A 93 -10.81 -31.53 13.60
C GLY A 93 -9.44 -31.05 13.14
N SER A 94 -8.93 -31.68 12.09
CA SER A 94 -7.61 -31.35 11.51
C SER A 94 -7.55 -29.92 10.93
N ALA A 95 -8.67 -29.42 10.40
CA ALA A 95 -8.73 -28.06 9.88
C ALA A 95 -8.48 -27.01 10.99
N ALA A 96 -9.04 -27.19 12.16
CA ALA A 96 -8.81 -26.32 13.32
C ALA A 96 -7.34 -26.35 13.78
N GLN A 97 -6.72 -27.53 13.79
CA GLN A 97 -5.31 -27.67 14.15
C GLN A 97 -4.37 -26.96 13.17
N ILE A 98 -4.60 -27.14 11.86
CA ILE A 98 -3.80 -26.50 10.80
C ILE A 98 -3.98 -24.99 10.83
N ALA A 99 -5.22 -24.52 10.95
CA ALA A 99 -5.56 -23.11 10.84
C ALA A 99 -5.19 -22.30 12.10
N GLY A 100 -5.07 -22.90 13.27
CA GLY A 100 -4.93 -22.19 14.55
C GLY A 100 -3.81 -21.16 14.56
N GLU A 101 -2.58 -21.58 14.28
CA GLU A 101 -1.41 -20.67 14.28
C GLU A 101 -1.46 -19.68 13.11
N VAL A 102 -1.94 -20.12 11.93
CA VAL A 102 -2.07 -19.26 10.73
C VAL A 102 -3.09 -18.16 10.98
N LEU A 103 -4.27 -18.50 11.52
CA LEU A 103 -5.30 -17.52 11.83
C LEU A 103 -4.86 -16.53 12.92
N LYS A 104 -4.12 -16.99 13.93
CA LYS A 104 -3.56 -16.13 14.95
C LYS A 104 -2.64 -15.07 14.35
N GLU A 105 -1.75 -15.46 13.45
CA GLU A 105 -0.82 -14.56 12.76
C GLU A 105 -1.57 -13.57 11.83
N ILE A 106 -2.54 -14.07 11.06
CA ILE A 106 -3.33 -13.20 10.16
C ILE A 106 -4.16 -12.20 10.97
N ARG A 107 -4.80 -12.64 12.07
CA ARG A 107 -5.56 -11.73 12.96
C ARG A 107 -4.67 -10.65 13.55
N ALA A 108 -3.47 -11.00 14.00
CA ALA A 108 -2.54 -10.01 14.52
C ALA A 108 -2.20 -8.94 13.45
N ARG A 109 -1.88 -9.36 12.24
CA ARG A 109 -1.53 -8.44 11.14
C ARG A 109 -2.70 -7.56 10.68
N LEU A 110 -3.88 -8.14 10.54
CA LEU A 110 -5.09 -7.37 10.20
C LEU A 110 -5.50 -6.44 11.35
N GLY A 111 -5.33 -6.89 12.60
CA GLY A 111 -5.53 -6.06 13.79
C GLY A 111 -4.67 -4.79 13.74
N PHE A 112 -3.39 -4.94 13.44
CA PHE A 112 -2.49 -3.78 13.29
C PHE A 112 -2.93 -2.83 12.17
N LEU A 113 -3.47 -3.32 11.05
CA LEU A 113 -4.05 -2.44 10.03
C LEU A 113 -5.22 -1.63 10.59
N ASN A 114 -6.07 -2.24 11.41
CA ASN A 114 -7.17 -1.54 12.08
C ASN A 114 -6.64 -0.50 13.08
N ASP A 115 -5.61 -0.84 13.85
CA ASP A 115 -5.04 0.03 14.89
C ASP A 115 -4.36 1.27 14.30
N VAL A 116 -3.82 1.18 13.07
CA VAL A 116 -3.26 2.33 12.36
C VAL A 116 -4.27 3.07 11.47
N GLY A 117 -5.59 2.82 11.63
CA GLY A 117 -6.66 3.50 10.91
C GLY A 117 -6.79 3.07 9.44
N LEU A 118 -6.37 1.84 9.09
CA LEU A 118 -6.48 1.28 7.74
C LEU A 118 -7.57 0.18 7.65
N ASN A 119 -8.53 0.21 8.55
CA ASN A 119 -9.63 -0.75 8.66
C ASN A 119 -10.48 -0.89 7.39
N TYR A 120 -10.56 0.17 6.57
CA TYR A 120 -11.31 0.23 5.32
C TYR A 120 -10.59 -0.37 4.12
N LEU A 121 -9.27 -0.61 4.22
CA LEU A 121 -8.49 -1.15 3.10
C LEU A 121 -8.82 -2.61 2.84
N THR A 122 -8.87 -2.96 1.54
CA THR A 122 -8.97 -4.34 1.08
C THR A 122 -7.61 -4.89 0.68
N LEU A 123 -7.37 -6.19 0.89
CA LEU A 123 -6.11 -6.83 0.47
C LEU A 123 -5.98 -6.94 -1.06
N SER A 124 -7.09 -6.88 -1.79
CA SER A 124 -7.12 -6.87 -3.26
C SER A 124 -6.67 -5.53 -3.86
N ARG A 125 -6.63 -4.45 -3.06
CA ARG A 125 -6.27 -3.13 -3.52
C ARG A 125 -4.84 -3.07 -4.05
N ALA A 126 -4.67 -2.50 -5.24
CA ALA A 126 -3.36 -2.39 -5.87
C ALA A 126 -2.49 -1.37 -5.12
N ALA A 127 -1.24 -1.76 -4.78
CA ALA A 127 -0.32 -0.93 -4.00
C ALA A 127 -0.06 0.46 -4.62
N LYS A 128 -0.06 0.57 -5.95
CA LYS A 128 0.09 1.83 -6.68
C LYS A 128 -1.06 2.84 -6.46
N THR A 129 -2.19 2.40 -5.91
CA THR A 129 -3.34 3.27 -5.62
C THR A 129 -3.35 3.77 -4.18
N LEU A 130 -2.37 3.36 -3.37
CA LEU A 130 -2.23 3.81 -1.99
C LEU A 130 -1.71 5.25 -1.96
N SER A 131 -2.23 6.05 -1.06
CA SER A 131 -1.63 7.34 -0.70
C SER A 131 -0.29 7.15 0.04
N GLY A 132 0.54 8.19 0.10
CA GLY A 132 1.80 8.14 0.85
C GLY A 132 1.59 7.74 2.31
N GLY A 133 0.60 8.34 2.98
CA GLY A 133 0.27 8.03 4.37
C GLY A 133 -0.26 6.60 4.56
N GLU A 134 -1.09 6.07 3.65
CA GLU A 134 -1.53 4.66 3.69
C GLU A 134 -0.34 3.70 3.56
N ALA A 135 0.56 3.95 2.60
CA ALA A 135 1.73 3.12 2.39
C ALA A 135 2.68 3.14 3.61
N GLN A 136 2.85 4.30 4.25
CA GLN A 136 3.65 4.45 5.46
C GLN A 136 3.05 3.67 6.64
N ARG A 137 1.74 3.78 6.87
CA ARG A 137 1.04 3.03 7.92
C ARG A 137 1.04 1.52 7.69
N ILE A 138 0.95 1.05 6.44
CA ILE A 138 1.12 -0.38 6.13
C ILE A 138 2.53 -0.86 6.51
N ARG A 139 3.57 -0.07 6.22
CA ARG A 139 4.94 -0.40 6.64
C ARG A 139 5.06 -0.46 8.16
N LEU A 140 4.49 0.52 8.86
CA LEU A 140 4.44 0.54 10.32
C LEU A 140 3.75 -0.71 10.87
N ALA A 141 2.56 -1.05 10.39
CA ALA A 141 1.83 -2.26 10.78
C ALA A 141 2.65 -3.55 10.54
N THR A 142 3.39 -3.63 9.43
CA THR A 142 4.26 -4.77 9.13
C THR A 142 5.42 -4.89 10.12
N GLN A 143 6.00 -3.76 10.52
CA GLN A 143 7.11 -3.72 11.48
C GLN A 143 6.67 -4.10 12.89
N ILE A 144 5.50 -3.61 13.33
CA ILE A 144 4.91 -3.98 14.63
C ILE A 144 4.63 -5.49 14.68
N GLY A 145 4.05 -6.04 13.61
CA GLY A 145 3.77 -7.48 13.50
C GLY A 145 5.01 -8.37 13.52
N SER A 146 6.22 -7.82 13.32
CA SER A 146 7.48 -8.57 13.41
C SER A 146 7.95 -8.84 14.83
N GLY A 147 7.37 -8.14 15.82
CA GLY A 147 7.77 -8.27 17.25
C GLY A 147 9.22 -7.89 17.53
N LEU A 148 9.86 -7.09 16.69
CA LEU A 148 11.24 -6.65 16.89
C LEU A 148 11.35 -5.75 18.11
N VAL A 149 12.38 -5.97 18.91
CA VAL A 149 12.71 -5.23 20.13
C VAL A 149 14.08 -4.57 19.97
N GLY A 150 14.26 -3.37 20.53
CA GLY A 150 15.54 -2.64 20.47
C GLY A 150 15.79 -1.97 19.10
N VAL A 151 14.74 -1.72 18.34
CA VAL A 151 14.80 -1.05 17.04
C VAL A 151 14.49 0.44 17.19
N MET A 152 15.12 1.27 16.37
CA MET A 152 14.78 2.69 16.24
C MET A 152 13.88 2.89 15.02
N TYR A 153 12.70 3.43 15.25
CA TYR A 153 11.74 3.82 14.22
C TYR A 153 11.79 5.33 14.00
N VAL A 154 11.90 5.74 12.75
CA VAL A 154 11.81 7.16 12.35
C VAL A 154 10.57 7.30 11.48
N LEU A 155 9.61 8.09 11.94
CA LEU A 155 8.32 8.31 11.30
C LEU A 155 8.18 9.79 10.95
N ASP A 156 7.79 10.05 9.71
CA ASP A 156 7.58 11.40 9.19
C ASP A 156 6.09 11.60 8.93
N GLU A 157 5.46 12.50 9.69
CA GLU A 157 4.04 12.83 9.65
C GLU A 157 3.10 11.60 9.58
N PRO A 158 3.20 10.62 10.50
CA PRO A 158 2.38 9.40 10.42
C PRO A 158 0.88 9.67 10.61
N SER A 159 0.49 10.80 11.21
CA SER A 159 -0.91 11.23 11.37
C SER A 159 -1.51 11.80 10.09
N ILE A 160 -0.71 12.09 9.05
CA ILE A 160 -1.20 12.77 7.85
C ILE A 160 -2.40 12.06 7.21
N GLY A 161 -3.48 12.81 7.01
CA GLY A 161 -4.71 12.30 6.41
C GLY A 161 -5.54 11.39 7.31
N LEU A 162 -5.23 11.30 8.61
CA LEU A 162 -6.08 10.64 9.60
C LEU A 162 -7.20 11.57 10.08
N HIS A 163 -8.35 10.98 10.36
CA HIS A 163 -9.37 11.63 11.14
C HIS A 163 -8.95 11.64 12.64
N GLN A 164 -9.35 12.65 13.40
CA GLN A 164 -8.97 12.80 14.81
C GLN A 164 -9.18 11.53 15.65
N ARG A 165 -10.27 10.80 15.42
CA ARG A 165 -10.57 9.52 16.09
C ARG A 165 -9.53 8.44 15.81
N ASP A 166 -8.97 8.42 14.58
CA ASP A 166 -7.99 7.41 14.19
C ASP A 166 -6.59 7.79 14.66
N ASN A 167 -6.33 9.09 14.93
CA ASN A 167 -5.11 9.58 15.53
C ASN A 167 -4.87 9.03 16.93
N GLU A 168 -5.91 8.93 17.77
CA GLU A 168 -5.82 8.31 19.10
C GLU A 168 -5.35 6.84 19.03
N ARG A 169 -5.84 6.10 18.03
CA ARG A 169 -5.41 4.72 17.80
C ARG A 169 -3.95 4.64 17.37
N LEU A 170 -3.53 5.53 16.48
CA LEU A 170 -2.13 5.62 16.06
C LEU A 170 -1.24 5.90 17.26
N ILE A 171 -1.56 6.89 18.10
CA ILE A 171 -0.80 7.22 19.32
C ILE A 171 -0.70 6.01 20.24
N THR A 172 -1.82 5.31 20.49
CA THR A 172 -1.83 4.08 21.31
C THR A 172 -0.89 3.02 20.73
N THR A 173 -0.89 2.86 19.41
CA THR A 173 -0.02 1.92 18.70
C THR A 173 1.46 2.30 18.82
N LEU A 174 1.79 3.59 18.73
CA LEU A 174 3.14 4.12 18.90
C LEU A 174 3.63 3.88 20.34
N HIS A 175 2.79 4.13 21.35
CA HIS A 175 3.11 3.82 22.75
C HIS A 175 3.37 2.32 22.94
N HIS A 176 2.55 1.46 22.36
CA HIS A 176 2.78 0.01 22.43
C HIS A 176 4.14 -0.39 21.85
N LEU A 177 4.52 0.17 20.69
CA LEU A 177 5.86 -0.04 20.10
C LEU A 177 6.99 0.40 21.04
N ARG A 178 6.87 1.57 21.67
CA ARG A 178 7.82 2.07 22.64
C ARG A 178 7.95 1.12 23.84
N ASP A 179 6.82 0.69 24.37
CA ASP A 179 6.74 -0.16 25.56
C ASP A 179 7.32 -1.57 25.33
N LEU A 180 7.41 -2.02 24.08
CA LEU A 180 8.16 -3.20 23.68
C LEU A 180 9.69 -3.02 23.76
N GLY A 181 10.19 -1.83 24.14
CA GLY A 181 11.62 -1.55 24.27
C GLY A 181 12.24 -0.96 23.01
N ASN A 182 11.45 -0.34 22.16
CA ASN A 182 11.92 0.36 20.95
C ASN A 182 12.09 1.87 21.20
N THR A 183 12.86 2.52 20.33
CA THR A 183 13.00 3.97 20.29
C THR A 183 12.19 4.50 19.10
N LEU A 184 11.34 5.50 19.34
CA LEU A 184 10.56 6.13 18.29
C LEU A 184 10.97 7.60 18.15
N ILE A 185 11.28 8.01 16.93
CA ILE A 185 11.47 9.42 16.55
C ILE A 185 10.33 9.74 15.60
N VAL A 186 9.50 10.70 15.96
CA VAL A 186 8.32 11.08 15.20
C VAL A 186 8.42 12.56 14.85
N VAL A 187 8.39 12.88 13.56
CA VAL A 187 8.26 14.25 13.07
C VAL A 187 6.77 14.52 12.90
N GLU A 188 6.23 15.48 13.64
CA GLU A 188 4.79 15.73 13.66
C GLU A 188 4.47 17.21 13.88
N HIS A 189 3.26 17.57 13.43
CA HIS A 189 2.67 18.89 13.62
C HIS A 189 1.34 18.80 14.39
N ASP A 190 0.86 17.58 14.63
CA ASP A 190 -0.39 17.33 15.35
C ASP A 190 -0.18 17.52 16.85
N GLU A 191 -1.02 18.38 17.45
CA GLU A 191 -0.93 18.77 18.86
C GLU A 191 -1.13 17.58 19.81
N ASP A 192 -2.02 16.65 19.47
CA ASP A 192 -2.33 15.49 20.32
C ASP A 192 -1.13 14.52 20.32
N THR A 193 -0.49 14.32 19.18
CA THR A 193 0.72 13.50 19.07
C THR A 193 1.87 14.11 19.86
N ILE A 194 2.09 15.42 19.74
CA ILE A 194 3.16 16.15 20.48
C ILE A 194 2.94 16.04 21.99
N LYS A 195 1.71 16.22 22.48
CA LYS A 195 1.37 16.11 23.91
C LYS A 195 1.56 14.72 24.50
N ASN A 196 1.53 13.69 23.67
CA ASN A 196 1.70 12.30 24.07
C ASN A 196 3.16 11.81 23.94
N ALA A 197 4.10 12.66 23.54
CA ALA A 197 5.51 12.32 23.46
C ALA A 197 6.15 12.31 24.86
N ASP A 198 7.12 11.42 25.09
CA ASP A 198 7.91 11.41 26.32
C ASP A 198 8.96 12.53 26.32
N TRP A 199 9.38 12.99 25.12
CA TRP A 199 10.37 14.04 24.92
C TRP A 199 10.07 14.79 23.63
N VAL A 200 10.09 16.12 23.70
CA VAL A 200 9.86 17.01 22.56
C VAL A 200 11.14 17.76 22.21
N ILE A 201 11.45 17.79 20.92
CA ILE A 201 12.52 18.60 20.36
C ILE A 201 11.88 19.53 19.35
N ASP A 202 11.87 20.84 19.62
CA ASP A 202 11.36 21.85 18.72
C ASP A 202 12.52 22.49 17.95
N ILE A 203 12.40 22.48 16.63
CA ILE A 203 13.43 22.95 15.69
C ILE A 203 12.89 24.14 14.90
N GLY A 204 13.53 25.29 15.05
CA GLY A 204 13.11 26.54 14.40
C GLY A 204 14.14 27.66 14.57
N PRO A 205 13.73 28.94 14.50
CA PRO A 205 12.44 29.46 14.05
C PRO A 205 12.28 29.55 12.52
N GLY A 206 13.34 29.37 11.73
CA GLY A 206 13.30 29.44 10.28
C GLY A 206 13.21 28.09 9.60
N ALA A 207 13.22 28.09 8.27
CA ALA A 207 13.26 26.88 7.43
C ALA A 207 14.44 26.94 6.45
N GLY A 208 14.90 25.78 5.95
CA GLY A 208 16.01 25.68 5.01
C GLY A 208 17.33 26.22 5.59
N GLU A 209 18.02 27.08 4.83
CA GLU A 209 19.33 27.66 5.23
C GLU A 209 19.26 28.56 6.49
N HIS A 210 18.07 29.00 6.88
CA HIS A 210 17.82 29.88 8.03
C HIS A 210 17.15 29.16 9.21
N GLY A 211 17.04 27.83 9.16
CA GLY A 211 16.44 27.00 10.19
C GLY A 211 17.42 26.01 10.81
N GLY A 212 16.89 25.13 11.64
CA GLY A 212 17.66 24.02 12.21
C GLY A 212 18.24 24.28 13.59
N GLU A 213 17.89 25.39 14.26
CA GLU A 213 18.24 25.63 15.66
C GLU A 213 17.24 24.91 16.58
N VAL A 214 17.75 24.22 17.61
CA VAL A 214 16.90 23.63 18.66
C VAL A 214 16.46 24.74 19.60
N ILE A 215 15.17 25.10 19.57
CA ILE A 215 14.57 26.12 20.42
C ILE A 215 14.04 25.55 21.76
N TYR A 216 13.62 24.30 21.76
CA TYR A 216 13.19 23.58 22.94
C TYR A 216 13.66 22.14 22.90
N SER A 217 14.05 21.58 24.04
CA SER A 217 14.33 20.16 24.23
C SER A 217 13.99 19.78 25.66
N GLY A 218 12.95 18.98 25.84
CA GLY A 218 12.47 18.59 27.18
C GLY A 218 11.25 17.67 27.14
N PRO A 219 10.82 17.19 28.34
CA PRO A 219 9.63 16.37 28.49
C PRO A 219 8.33 17.18 28.27
#